data_8ba73c2b378ed35d878bf4052a2a5d35
#
_entry.id   8ba73c2b378ed35d878bf4052a2a5d35
#
_cell.length_a   1.000
_cell.length_b   1.000
_cell.length_c   1.000
_cell.angle_alpha   90.00
_cell.angle_beta   90.00
_cell.angle_gamma   90.00
#
_symmetry.space_group_name_H-M   'P 1'
#
loop_
_entity.id
_entity.type
_entity.pdbx_description
1 polymer ?
#
loop_
_entity_poly.entity_id
_entity_poly.type
_entity_poly.pdbx_seq_one_letter_code
_entity_poly.pdbx_strand_id
1 'polypeptide(L)'
;MCILDIKSRPEHGAAAGAVYKSKRHADRVAPAPPPPPPPPPQNSIVSDSESDTGSDSDSDSDSDTYVAPALAPPVAFDLTTMTKYLYTPNVKNDTLLWCAYIMIHGIEKFECVENHYTESNAFKFKMVEYIRARKTLLKPHKISASSVEESLVHKPYINLETFQAIAVCYNLSVCIIQDRKIFEVGRSDNDKNTFILEKIRGKFGVYLGMAVRAGAGAAFLAHVRDTYWSMENITSPIRSISAYKVQDLIDICRKLEIPETKVVLGDFGSIVSQKKKTKPELYEDIVRMIMS
;
A
#
# COMPACT_ATOMS: atom_id res chain seq x y z
N MET A 1 12.75 57.71 2.54
CA MET A 1 12.81 58.89 1.64
C MET A 1 13.53 58.48 0.39
N CYS A 2 12.85 58.52 -0.74
CA CYS A 2 13.05 58.26 -2.17
C CYS A 2 12.18 57.09 -2.61
N ILE A 3 11.05 57.26 -3.07
CA ILE A 3 10.18 57.76 -4.13
C ILE A 3 10.92 57.91 -5.47
N LEU A 4 10.41 57.20 -6.48
CA LEU A 4 10.23 57.50 -7.90
C LEU A 4 9.96 56.20 -8.62
N ASP A 5 8.87 55.93 -9.18
CA ASP A 5 7.97 56.54 -10.21
C ASP A 5 8.01 55.72 -11.49
N ILE A 6 6.96 55.09 -11.76
CA ILE A 6 5.95 55.06 -12.86
C ILE A 6 6.46 55.41 -14.28
N LYS A 7 5.97 54.56 -15.19
CA LYS A 7 5.65 54.73 -16.63
C LYS A 7 6.40 53.73 -17.51
N SER A 8 5.86 53.12 -18.53
CA SER A 8 4.60 53.24 -19.28
C SER A 8 4.48 52.03 -20.24
N ARG A 9 3.27 51.62 -20.55
CA ARG A 9 2.91 50.79 -21.71
C ARG A 9 3.28 51.44 -23.02
N PRO A 10 3.43 50.68 -24.11
CA PRO A 10 2.52 50.90 -25.23
C PRO A 10 1.84 49.62 -25.74
N GLU A 11 0.62 49.86 -26.19
CA GLU A 11 -0.23 48.96 -26.97
C GLU A 11 0.16 49.01 -28.45
N HIS A 12 -0.46 48.09 -29.19
CA HIS A 12 -0.69 47.98 -30.62
C HIS A 12 0.20 47.07 -31.48
N GLY A 13 -0.50 46.17 -32.16
CA GLY A 13 0.02 45.47 -33.32
C GLY A 13 -0.83 44.26 -33.71
N ALA A 14 -2.03 44.50 -34.30
CA ALA A 14 -2.79 43.47 -35.00
C ALA A 14 -2.22 43.27 -36.42
N ALA A 15 -2.08 41.99 -36.85
CA ALA A 15 -2.09 41.57 -38.28
C ALA A 15 -2.23 40.07 -38.32
N ALA A 16 -3.40 39.54 -38.70
CA ALA A 16 -3.74 39.05 -40.02
C ALA A 16 -3.01 37.79 -40.50
N GLY A 17 -3.68 36.65 -40.43
CA GLY A 17 -4.01 35.77 -41.55
C GLY A 17 -2.89 35.00 -42.23
N ALA A 18 -2.88 33.63 -41.98
CA ALA A 18 -2.55 32.73 -43.06
C ALA A 18 -3.16 31.32 -42.77
N VAL A 19 -4.16 31.02 -43.57
CA VAL A 19 -4.75 29.70 -43.76
C VAL A 19 -3.74 28.80 -44.50
N TYR A 20 -3.27 27.73 -43.91
CA TYR A 20 -2.64 26.63 -44.65
C TYR A 20 -3.46 25.36 -44.50
N LYS A 21 -4.31 25.10 -45.49
CA LYS A 21 -4.83 23.78 -45.79
C LYS A 21 -3.72 22.96 -46.43
N SER A 22 -3.26 21.89 -45.83
CA SER A 22 -2.55 20.84 -46.54
C SER A 22 -3.18 19.51 -46.21
N LYS A 23 -3.99 19.00 -47.13
CA LYS A 23 -4.39 17.62 -47.26
C LYS A 23 -3.16 16.82 -47.69
N ARG A 24 -2.73 15.86 -46.91
CA ARG A 24 -1.99 14.69 -47.41
C ARG A 24 -2.66 13.46 -46.84
N HIS A 25 -3.41 12.77 -47.70
CA HIS A 25 -3.69 11.33 -47.58
C HIS A 25 -2.35 10.61 -47.64
N ALA A 26 -2.00 9.91 -46.60
CA ALA A 26 -0.99 8.87 -46.62
C ALA A 26 -1.72 7.58 -46.25
N ASP A 27 -1.83 6.70 -47.21
CA ASP A 27 -2.30 5.32 -47.06
C ASP A 27 -1.41 4.64 -45.99
N ARG A 28 -1.97 4.44 -44.80
CA ARG A 28 -1.37 3.57 -43.79
C ARG A 28 -1.79 2.12 -44.10
N VAL A 29 -0.91 1.39 -44.74
CA VAL A 29 -0.94 -0.07 -44.77
C VAL A 29 -0.82 -0.57 -43.33
N ALA A 30 -1.82 -1.27 -42.85
CA ALA A 30 -1.81 -1.88 -41.53
C ALA A 30 -0.72 -2.96 -41.46
N PRO A 31 0.07 -3.03 -40.40
CA PRO A 31 1.04 -4.12 -40.21
C PRO A 31 0.31 -5.45 -40.04
N ALA A 32 0.86 -6.49 -40.67
CA ALA A 32 0.36 -7.85 -40.59
C ALA A 32 0.32 -8.36 -39.15
N PRO A 33 -0.70 -9.16 -38.75
CA PRO A 33 -0.78 -9.74 -37.42
C PRO A 33 0.40 -10.69 -37.14
N PRO A 34 0.90 -10.75 -35.90
CA PRO A 34 1.98 -11.65 -35.52
C PRO A 34 1.53 -13.12 -35.65
N PRO A 35 2.45 -14.06 -35.97
CA PRO A 35 2.16 -15.46 -36.06
C PRO A 35 1.70 -16.05 -34.72
N PRO A 36 0.84 -17.08 -34.70
CA PRO A 36 0.37 -17.72 -33.48
C PRO A 36 1.52 -18.43 -32.74
N PRO A 37 1.45 -18.51 -31.39
CA PRO A 37 2.47 -19.20 -30.59
C PRO A 37 2.46 -20.72 -30.88
N PRO A 38 3.63 -21.39 -30.77
CA PRO A 38 3.73 -22.84 -30.94
C PRO A 38 2.95 -23.59 -29.86
N PRO A 39 2.39 -24.77 -30.15
CA PRO A 39 1.64 -25.59 -29.20
C PRO A 39 2.59 -26.11 -28.10
N PRO A 40 2.07 -26.30 -26.86
CA PRO A 40 2.86 -26.85 -25.76
C PRO A 40 3.29 -28.30 -26.01
N PRO A 41 4.45 -28.74 -25.50
CA PRO A 41 4.92 -30.11 -25.66
C PRO A 41 3.96 -31.12 -25.01
N GLN A 42 3.52 -32.11 -25.77
CA GLN A 42 2.73 -33.22 -25.26
C GLN A 42 3.65 -34.17 -24.48
N ASN A 43 3.48 -34.25 -23.16
CA ASN A 43 4.05 -35.32 -22.37
C ASN A 43 3.33 -36.62 -22.66
N SER A 44 4.01 -37.52 -23.37
CA SER A 44 3.61 -38.91 -23.53
C SER A 44 3.74 -39.66 -22.22
N ILE A 45 2.60 -40.09 -21.73
CA ILE A 45 2.50 -41.04 -20.61
C ILE A 45 2.89 -42.42 -21.19
N VAL A 46 4.00 -42.94 -20.72
CA VAL A 46 4.37 -44.33 -20.91
C VAL A 46 3.81 -45.13 -19.75
N SER A 47 2.86 -46.00 -20.08
CA SER A 47 2.36 -47.06 -19.21
C SER A 47 3.20 -48.31 -19.46
N ASP A 48 3.74 -48.92 -18.45
CA ASP A 48 4.12 -50.34 -18.40
C ASP A 48 4.06 -50.76 -16.93
N SER A 49 3.08 -51.55 -16.56
CA SER A 49 2.92 -53.00 -16.51
C SER A 49 3.81 -53.70 -15.48
N GLU A 50 3.15 -54.15 -14.44
CA GLU A 50 3.23 -55.44 -13.70
C GLU A 50 4.58 -56.14 -13.48
N SER A 51 4.89 -56.41 -12.21
CA SER A 51 5.10 -57.80 -11.75
C SER A 51 5.24 -57.90 -10.22
N ASP A 52 4.40 -58.69 -9.76
CA ASP A 52 4.27 -59.51 -8.57
C ASP A 52 5.61 -60.11 -8.07
N THR A 53 5.88 -60.00 -6.77
CA THR A 53 6.47 -61.08 -5.95
C THR A 53 6.44 -60.70 -4.46
N GLY A 54 5.79 -61.52 -3.70
CA GLY A 54 5.74 -61.44 -2.24
C GLY A 54 7.09 -61.75 -1.57
N SER A 55 7.23 -61.24 -0.38
CA SER A 55 8.07 -61.83 0.68
C SER A 55 7.66 -61.23 2.02
N ASP A 56 7.11 -62.08 2.85
CA ASP A 56 6.90 -61.89 4.28
C ASP A 56 8.25 -61.60 4.95
N SER A 57 8.30 -60.57 5.77
CA SER A 57 9.33 -60.40 6.78
C SER A 57 8.74 -59.59 7.93
N ASP A 58 8.43 -60.32 8.99
CA ASP A 58 8.20 -59.80 10.30
C ASP A 58 9.43 -58.99 10.73
N SER A 59 9.24 -57.76 11.08
CA SER A 59 10.23 -56.97 11.79
C SER A 59 9.53 -56.09 12.79
N ASP A 60 9.70 -56.45 14.05
CA ASP A 60 9.40 -55.63 15.21
C ASP A 60 9.97 -54.23 15.01
N SER A 61 9.10 -53.25 14.88
CA SER A 61 9.49 -51.84 14.86
C SER A 61 9.15 -51.23 16.20
N ASP A 62 10.18 -51.05 17.01
CA ASP A 62 10.16 -50.12 18.13
C ASP A 62 9.63 -48.78 17.61
N SER A 63 8.45 -48.43 18.08
CA SER A 63 7.85 -47.12 17.84
C SER A 63 8.60 -46.08 18.68
N ASP A 64 9.71 -45.58 18.16
CA ASP A 64 10.27 -44.33 18.61
C ASP A 64 9.22 -43.26 18.38
N THR A 65 8.52 -42.92 19.45
CA THR A 65 7.59 -41.78 19.49
C THR A 65 8.40 -40.49 19.23
N TYR A 66 8.43 -40.07 17.98
CA TYR A 66 9.02 -38.79 17.62
C TYR A 66 8.19 -37.66 18.29
N VAL A 67 8.63 -37.29 19.49
CA VAL A 67 8.11 -36.10 20.17
C VAL A 67 8.57 -34.92 19.34
N ALA A 68 7.66 -34.37 18.53
CA ALA A 68 7.90 -33.14 17.83
C ALA A 68 8.40 -32.08 18.85
N PRO A 69 9.51 -31.40 18.60
CA PRO A 69 10.00 -30.37 19.51
C PRO A 69 8.88 -29.39 19.75
N ALA A 70 8.50 -29.20 21.02
CA ALA A 70 7.51 -28.21 21.42
C ALA A 70 7.88 -26.89 20.77
N LEU A 71 6.96 -26.36 19.95
CA LEU A 71 7.09 -25.02 19.36
C LEU A 71 7.44 -24.08 20.50
N ALA A 72 8.64 -23.48 20.41
CA ALA A 72 9.07 -22.46 21.34
C ALA A 72 7.94 -21.44 21.50
N PRO A 73 7.62 -21.00 22.73
CA PRO A 73 6.56 -20.02 22.94
C PRO A 73 6.82 -18.81 22.03
N PRO A 74 5.77 -18.23 21.43
CA PRO A 74 5.94 -17.08 20.56
C PRO A 74 6.73 -16.02 21.33
N VAL A 75 7.91 -15.68 20.84
CA VAL A 75 8.75 -14.63 21.42
C VAL A 75 7.87 -13.39 21.51
N ALA A 76 7.62 -12.92 22.74
CA ALA A 76 6.82 -11.75 22.99
C ALA A 76 7.41 -10.60 22.13
N PHE A 77 6.64 -10.19 21.14
CA PHE A 77 7.09 -9.22 20.16
C PHE A 77 7.09 -7.83 20.81
N ASP A 78 8.27 -7.27 21.04
CA ASP A 78 8.41 -5.95 21.67
C ASP A 78 8.29 -4.85 20.60
N LEU A 79 7.12 -4.23 20.52
CA LEU A 79 6.84 -3.10 19.63
C LEU A 79 7.77 -1.91 19.86
N THR A 80 8.21 -1.69 21.12
CA THR A 80 9.14 -0.59 21.47
C THR A 80 10.50 -0.78 20.81
N THR A 81 10.92 -2.02 20.65
CA THR A 81 12.17 -2.35 19.97
C THR A 81 12.09 -2.07 18.47
N MET A 82 10.89 -2.10 17.88
CA MET A 82 10.72 -1.90 16.44
C MET A 82 10.76 -0.44 16.03
N THR A 83 10.34 0.48 16.88
CA THR A 83 10.34 1.93 16.56
C THR A 83 11.72 2.49 16.24
N LYS A 84 12.79 1.88 16.73
CA LYS A 84 14.18 2.27 16.41
C LYS A 84 14.59 1.99 14.96
N TYR A 85 13.85 1.13 14.25
CA TYR A 85 14.08 0.85 12.83
C TYR A 85 13.25 1.75 11.92
N LEU A 86 12.35 2.55 12.49
CA LEU A 86 11.54 3.47 11.73
C LEU A 86 12.36 4.70 11.33
N TYR A 87 12.64 4.81 10.06
CA TYR A 87 13.30 5.97 9.47
C TYR A 87 12.25 6.93 8.91
N THR A 88 12.18 8.13 9.48
CA THR A 88 11.33 9.21 8.96
C THR A 88 12.22 10.19 8.20
N PRO A 89 11.98 10.39 6.88
CA PRO A 89 12.78 11.32 6.09
C PRO A 89 12.76 12.73 6.71
N ASN A 90 13.95 13.29 6.96
CA ASN A 90 14.08 14.63 7.54
C ASN A 90 13.89 15.70 6.47
N VAL A 91 12.67 15.80 5.98
CA VAL A 91 12.27 16.77 4.94
C VAL A 91 11.12 17.63 5.44
N LYS A 92 11.02 18.86 4.93
CA LYS A 92 9.92 19.78 5.30
C LYS A 92 8.58 19.33 4.72
N ASN A 93 8.60 18.76 3.51
CA ASN A 93 7.41 18.46 2.73
C ASN A 93 7.42 17.01 2.26
N ASP A 94 6.19 16.45 2.11
CA ASP A 94 5.89 15.19 1.41
C ASP A 94 6.75 13.98 1.83
N THR A 95 6.71 13.65 3.12
CA THR A 95 7.43 12.47 3.65
C THR A 95 7.01 11.18 2.97
N LEU A 96 5.74 11.09 2.48
CA LEU A 96 5.22 9.92 1.77
C LEU A 96 5.91 9.72 0.41
N LEU A 97 6.11 10.79 -0.35
CA LEU A 97 6.88 10.76 -1.61
C LEU A 97 8.31 10.30 -1.37
N TRP A 98 8.94 10.79 -0.31
CA TRP A 98 10.31 10.45 0.02
C TRP A 98 10.45 9.02 0.53
N CYS A 99 9.44 8.49 1.23
CA CYS A 99 9.39 7.06 1.54
C CYS A 99 9.33 6.22 0.25
N ALA A 100 8.52 6.61 -0.76
CA ALA A 100 8.52 5.95 -2.07
C ALA A 100 9.88 6.03 -2.75
N TYR A 101 10.55 7.18 -2.70
CA TYR A 101 11.90 7.37 -3.23
C TYR A 101 12.91 6.39 -2.59
N ILE A 102 12.89 6.30 -1.26
CA ILE A 102 13.79 5.42 -0.49
C ILE A 102 13.52 3.94 -0.83
N MET A 103 12.26 3.53 -0.94
CA MET A 103 11.91 2.16 -1.31
C MET A 103 12.37 1.79 -2.72
N ILE A 104 12.39 2.74 -3.66
CA ILE A 104 12.78 2.51 -5.06
C ILE A 104 14.29 2.62 -5.24
N HIS A 105 14.92 3.58 -4.59
CA HIS A 105 16.31 3.95 -4.86
C HIS A 105 17.31 3.60 -3.74
N GLY A 106 16.80 3.24 -2.55
CA GLY A 106 17.62 3.01 -1.36
C GLY A 106 17.85 4.27 -0.53
N ILE A 107 18.19 4.04 0.74
CA ILE A 107 18.47 5.11 1.71
C ILE A 107 19.74 5.88 1.36
N GLU A 108 20.77 5.19 0.89
CA GLU A 108 22.06 5.81 0.55
C GLU A 108 21.89 6.88 -0.53
N LYS A 109 21.05 6.60 -1.54
CA LYS A 109 20.78 7.58 -2.60
C LYS A 109 19.99 8.78 -2.09
N PHE A 110 19.06 8.56 -1.14
CA PHE A 110 18.33 9.65 -0.50
C PHE A 110 19.26 10.55 0.32
N GLU A 111 20.21 9.99 1.07
CA GLU A 111 21.18 10.74 1.88
C GLU A 111 22.15 11.58 1.03
N CYS A 112 22.40 11.18 -0.21
CA CYS A 112 23.20 11.94 -1.17
C CYS A 112 22.44 13.07 -1.87
N VAL A 113 21.14 13.29 -1.58
CA VAL A 113 20.36 14.35 -2.22
C VAL A 113 20.70 15.71 -1.62
N GLU A 114 21.39 16.54 -2.39
CA GLU A 114 21.74 17.91 -1.98
C GLU A 114 20.54 18.88 -2.01
N ASN A 115 19.72 18.81 -3.07
CA ASN A 115 18.57 19.67 -3.27
C ASN A 115 17.27 18.86 -3.35
N HIS A 116 16.60 18.73 -2.21
CA HIS A 116 15.34 17.98 -2.10
C HIS A 116 14.22 18.55 -2.98
N TYR A 117 14.18 19.87 -3.22
CA TYR A 117 13.13 20.46 -4.07
C TYR A 117 13.31 20.04 -5.54
N THR A 118 14.52 20.18 -6.07
CA THR A 118 14.82 19.80 -7.46
C THR A 118 14.62 18.30 -7.67
N GLU A 119 15.15 17.48 -6.76
CA GLU A 119 15.04 16.02 -6.86
C GLU A 119 13.59 15.54 -6.72
N SER A 120 12.79 16.12 -5.80
CA SER A 120 11.38 15.75 -5.67
C SER A 120 10.59 16.02 -6.96
N ASN A 121 10.83 17.17 -7.60
CA ASN A 121 10.19 17.48 -8.87
C ASN A 121 10.64 16.53 -10.00
N ALA A 122 11.93 16.28 -10.12
CA ALA A 122 12.47 15.33 -11.09
C ALA A 122 11.88 13.92 -10.88
N PHE A 123 11.77 13.50 -9.63
CA PHE A 123 11.17 12.21 -9.26
C PHE A 123 9.67 12.18 -9.62
N LYS A 124 8.90 13.21 -9.29
CA LYS A 124 7.49 13.32 -9.66
C LYS A 124 7.28 13.22 -11.18
N PHE A 125 8.09 13.90 -11.98
CA PHE A 125 8.00 13.82 -13.44
C PHE A 125 8.31 12.41 -13.96
N LYS A 126 9.35 11.76 -13.44
CA LYS A 126 9.64 10.36 -13.77
C LYS A 126 8.48 9.42 -13.41
N MET A 127 7.82 9.65 -12.26
CA MET A 127 6.65 8.86 -11.86
C MET A 127 5.49 9.04 -12.84
N VAL A 128 5.22 10.27 -13.30
CA VAL A 128 4.18 10.52 -14.30
C VAL A 128 4.44 9.73 -15.58
N GLU A 129 5.66 9.77 -16.12
CA GLU A 129 6.04 9.01 -17.32
C GLU A 129 5.90 7.50 -17.09
N TYR A 130 6.36 7.03 -15.96
CA TYR A 130 6.33 5.61 -15.60
C TYR A 130 4.91 5.08 -15.44
N ILE A 131 4.02 5.86 -14.81
CA ILE A 131 2.61 5.53 -14.62
C ILE A 131 1.86 5.55 -15.95
N ARG A 132 2.12 6.52 -16.82
CA ARG A 132 1.54 6.57 -18.18
C ARG A 132 1.84 5.32 -18.99
N ALA A 133 3.07 4.85 -18.92
CA ALA A 133 3.50 3.63 -19.60
C ALA A 133 2.82 2.36 -19.05
N ARG A 134 2.38 2.38 -17.78
CA ARG A 134 1.83 1.23 -17.04
C ARG A 134 0.39 1.40 -16.55
N LYS A 135 -0.36 2.33 -17.10
CA LYS A 135 -1.74 2.63 -16.68
C LYS A 135 -2.68 1.42 -16.62
N THR A 136 -2.39 0.37 -17.38
CA THR A 136 -3.18 -0.86 -17.37
C THR A 136 -3.10 -1.60 -16.03
N LEU A 137 -1.99 -1.49 -15.29
CA LEU A 137 -1.80 -2.11 -13.98
C LEU A 137 -2.67 -1.46 -12.89
N LEU A 138 -3.13 -0.22 -13.10
CA LEU A 138 -3.96 0.51 -12.13
C LEU A 138 -5.44 0.12 -12.18
N LYS A 139 -5.91 -0.44 -13.31
CA LYS A 139 -7.32 -0.80 -13.51
C LYS A 139 -7.88 -1.77 -12.47
N PRO A 140 -7.19 -2.88 -12.11
CA PRO A 140 -7.67 -3.81 -11.10
C PRO A 140 -7.86 -3.15 -9.72
N HIS A 141 -7.06 -2.13 -9.43
CA HIS A 141 -7.09 -1.37 -8.18
C HIS A 141 -8.09 -0.20 -8.19
N LYS A 142 -8.81 0.01 -9.31
CA LYS A 142 -9.76 1.12 -9.50
C LYS A 142 -9.13 2.50 -9.33
N ILE A 143 -7.84 2.63 -9.64
CA ILE A 143 -7.10 3.90 -9.57
C ILE A 143 -7.13 4.60 -10.93
N SER A 144 -7.51 5.87 -10.93
CA SER A 144 -7.50 6.71 -12.13
C SER A 144 -6.09 7.25 -12.39
N ALA A 145 -5.49 6.88 -13.53
CA ALA A 145 -4.18 7.38 -13.91
C ALA A 145 -4.15 8.91 -14.02
N SER A 146 -5.23 9.55 -14.55
CA SER A 146 -5.33 11.00 -14.66
C SER A 146 -5.37 11.70 -13.30
N SER A 147 -6.09 11.14 -12.31
CA SER A 147 -6.12 11.68 -10.94
C SER A 147 -4.73 11.59 -10.27
N VAL A 148 -4.02 10.49 -10.51
CA VAL A 148 -2.66 10.30 -10.00
C VAL A 148 -1.68 11.29 -10.65
N GLU A 149 -1.76 11.48 -11.97
CA GLU A 149 -0.95 12.47 -12.70
C GLU A 149 -1.23 13.90 -12.20
N GLU A 150 -2.49 14.26 -12.02
CA GLU A 150 -2.88 15.55 -11.45
C GLU A 150 -2.30 15.75 -10.05
N SER A 151 -2.37 14.71 -9.20
CA SER A 151 -1.82 14.74 -7.85
C SER A 151 -0.30 14.95 -7.86
N LEU A 152 0.44 14.26 -8.74
CA LEU A 152 1.89 14.37 -8.85
C LEU A 152 2.33 15.75 -9.36
N VAL A 153 1.62 16.32 -10.34
CA VAL A 153 2.02 17.57 -11.00
C VAL A 153 1.59 18.81 -10.21
N HIS A 154 0.38 18.80 -9.66
CA HIS A 154 -0.23 20.02 -9.12
C HIS A 154 -0.31 20.06 -7.60
N LYS A 155 -0.21 18.90 -6.90
CA LYS A 155 -0.30 18.92 -5.44
C LYS A 155 1.08 18.96 -4.79
N PRO A 156 1.22 19.73 -3.69
CA PRO A 156 2.47 19.78 -2.94
C PRO A 156 2.80 18.44 -2.27
N TYR A 157 1.75 17.69 -1.89
CA TYR A 157 1.86 16.38 -1.22
C TYR A 157 1.11 15.33 -2.02
N ILE A 158 1.69 14.13 -2.12
CA ILE A 158 0.97 12.99 -2.67
C ILE A 158 0.03 12.41 -1.60
N ASN A 159 -1.10 11.86 -2.05
CA ASN A 159 -2.01 11.11 -1.20
C ASN A 159 -1.69 9.60 -1.24
N LEU A 160 -2.35 8.82 -0.37
CA LEU A 160 -2.17 7.37 -0.32
C LEU A 160 -2.57 6.66 -1.62
N GLU A 161 -3.56 7.18 -2.36
CA GLU A 161 -3.96 6.62 -3.67
C GLU A 161 -2.82 6.79 -4.70
N THR A 162 -2.20 7.98 -4.73
CA THR A 162 -1.02 8.22 -5.59
C THR A 162 0.16 7.34 -5.19
N PHE A 163 0.40 7.18 -3.89
CA PHE A 163 1.41 6.27 -3.38
C PHE A 163 1.12 4.81 -3.78
N GLN A 164 -0.13 4.36 -3.65
CA GLN A 164 -0.57 3.04 -4.09
C GLN A 164 -0.30 2.84 -5.59
N ALA A 165 -0.60 3.84 -6.42
CA ALA A 165 -0.31 3.78 -7.85
C ALA A 165 1.19 3.60 -8.15
N ILE A 166 2.05 4.33 -7.43
CA ILE A 166 3.51 4.19 -7.52
C ILE A 166 3.91 2.77 -7.13
N ALA A 167 3.45 2.28 -5.96
CA ALA A 167 3.79 0.95 -5.47
C ALA A 167 3.37 -0.16 -6.45
N VAL A 168 2.15 -0.09 -7.00
CA VAL A 168 1.65 -1.03 -8.02
C VAL A 168 2.50 -0.99 -9.29
N CYS A 169 2.82 0.20 -9.80
CA CYS A 169 3.62 0.34 -11.02
C CYS A 169 5.06 -0.16 -10.86
N TYR A 170 5.64 -0.03 -9.67
CA TYR A 170 6.99 -0.52 -9.34
C TYR A 170 7.00 -1.94 -8.78
N ASN A 171 5.84 -2.60 -8.71
CA ASN A 171 5.69 -3.94 -8.13
C ASN A 171 6.27 -4.03 -6.70
N LEU A 172 6.01 -3.00 -5.89
CA LEU A 172 6.43 -2.99 -4.50
C LEU A 172 5.36 -3.66 -3.63
N SER A 173 5.79 -4.54 -2.74
CA SER A 173 4.95 -5.04 -1.65
C SER A 173 5.11 -4.12 -0.44
N VAL A 174 4.01 -3.49 -0.01
CA VAL A 174 4.05 -2.49 1.07
C VAL A 174 2.88 -2.71 2.03
N CYS A 175 3.18 -2.79 3.32
CA CYS A 175 2.19 -2.71 4.40
C CYS A 175 2.22 -1.29 4.99
N ILE A 176 1.13 -0.56 4.85
CA ILE A 176 0.98 0.80 5.37
C ILE A 176 0.23 0.73 6.69
N ILE A 177 0.83 1.27 7.75
CA ILE A 177 0.26 1.36 9.10
C ILE A 177 -0.11 2.81 9.37
N GLN A 178 -1.35 3.04 9.76
CA GLN A 178 -1.82 4.35 10.21
C GLN A 178 -2.76 4.17 11.39
N ASP A 179 -2.33 4.63 12.55
CA ASP A 179 -3.01 4.39 13.83
C ASP A 179 -3.20 2.88 14.04
N ARG A 180 -4.42 2.40 14.19
CA ARG A 180 -4.76 0.96 14.34
C ARG A 180 -5.25 0.33 13.04
N LYS A 181 -4.97 0.95 11.90
CA LYS A 181 -5.40 0.53 10.55
C LYS A 181 -4.20 0.10 9.73
N ILE A 182 -4.37 -0.94 8.92
CA ILE A 182 -3.40 -1.36 7.92
C ILE A 182 -4.01 -1.41 6.53
N PHE A 183 -3.18 -1.12 5.56
CA PHE A 183 -3.50 -1.30 4.15
C PHE A 183 -2.31 -1.93 3.43
N GLU A 184 -2.56 -3.02 2.71
CA GLU A 184 -1.51 -3.75 2.00
C GLU A 184 -1.62 -3.52 0.49
N VAL A 185 -0.49 -3.17 -0.14
CA VAL A 185 -0.34 -3.02 -1.60
C VAL A 185 0.60 -4.10 -2.10
N GLY A 186 0.24 -4.77 -3.19
CA GLY A 186 1.14 -5.73 -3.84
C GLY A 186 1.54 -6.88 -2.94
N ARG A 187 0.56 -7.49 -2.22
CA ARG A 187 0.83 -8.60 -1.30
C ARG A 187 1.66 -9.67 -1.98
N SER A 188 2.87 -9.86 -1.51
CA SER A 188 3.76 -10.94 -1.91
C SER A 188 3.53 -12.14 -1.01
N ASP A 189 3.59 -13.36 -1.58
CA ASP A 189 3.58 -14.59 -0.79
C ASP A 189 4.82 -14.70 0.12
N ASN A 190 5.84 -13.87 -0.17
CA ASN A 190 7.07 -13.79 0.61
C ASN A 190 7.14 -12.47 1.37
N ASP A 191 6.74 -12.48 2.64
CA ASP A 191 6.78 -11.31 3.54
C ASP A 191 8.17 -10.71 3.74
N LYS A 192 9.24 -11.43 3.36
CA LYS A 192 10.62 -10.95 3.50
C LYS A 192 10.93 -9.71 2.66
N ASN A 193 10.18 -9.50 1.57
CA ASN A 193 10.37 -8.38 0.65
C ASN A 193 9.30 -7.29 0.81
N THR A 194 8.49 -7.36 1.86
CA THR A 194 7.45 -6.38 2.11
C THR A 194 8.01 -5.20 2.90
N PHE A 195 7.94 -4.01 2.32
CA PHE A 195 8.23 -2.78 3.03
C PHE A 195 7.13 -2.46 4.04
N ILE A 196 7.51 -1.91 5.17
CA ILE A 196 6.57 -1.46 6.18
C ILE A 196 6.68 0.06 6.28
N LEU A 197 5.56 0.72 6.09
CA LEU A 197 5.40 2.16 6.14
C LEU A 197 4.48 2.51 7.31
N GLU A 198 4.87 3.44 8.16
CA GLU A 198 4.04 3.87 9.27
C GLU A 198 3.89 5.40 9.31
N LYS A 199 2.67 5.85 9.61
CA LYS A 199 2.38 7.27 9.82
C LYS A 199 2.40 7.59 11.31
N ILE A 200 3.39 8.38 11.74
CA ILE A 200 3.51 8.84 13.13
C ILE A 200 3.49 10.37 13.16
N ARG A 201 2.62 10.96 13.98
CA ARG A 201 2.50 12.42 14.16
C ARG A 201 2.36 13.17 12.82
N GLY A 202 1.58 12.62 11.90
CA GLY A 202 1.32 13.21 10.59
C GLY A 202 2.42 13.03 9.54
N LYS A 203 3.54 12.39 9.87
CA LYS A 203 4.65 12.08 8.96
C LYS A 203 4.73 10.59 8.69
N PHE A 204 5.09 10.23 7.46
CA PHE A 204 5.38 8.85 7.11
C PHE A 204 6.85 8.53 7.31
N GLY A 205 7.10 7.33 7.83
CA GLY A 205 8.42 6.72 7.91
C GLY A 205 8.40 5.30 7.33
N VAL A 206 9.56 4.81 6.94
CA VAL A 206 9.76 3.45 6.44
C VAL A 206 10.65 2.68 7.40
N TYR A 207 10.31 1.42 7.68
CA TYR A 207 11.14 0.56 8.50
C TYR A 207 12.33 0.04 7.68
N LEU A 208 13.53 0.48 8.05
CA LEU A 208 14.77 0.08 7.40
C LEU A 208 15.43 -1.09 8.14
N GLY A 209 16.11 -1.95 7.39
CA GLY A 209 16.86 -3.08 7.96
C GLY A 209 15.99 -4.25 8.47
N MET A 210 14.66 -4.18 8.36
CA MET A 210 13.76 -5.27 8.74
C MET A 210 13.86 -6.47 7.80
N ALA A 211 14.10 -6.24 6.52
CA ALA A 211 14.34 -7.30 5.54
C ALA A 211 15.66 -8.04 5.79
N VAL A 212 16.66 -7.39 6.41
CA VAL A 212 17.99 -7.97 6.67
C VAL A 212 18.00 -8.91 7.88
N ARG A 213 17.13 -8.69 8.86
CA ARG A 213 16.99 -9.60 10.02
C ARG A 213 15.90 -10.62 9.72
N ALA A 214 16.29 -11.70 9.04
CA ALA A 214 15.41 -12.82 8.72
C ALA A 214 14.54 -13.22 9.92
N GLY A 215 13.24 -12.99 9.80
CA GLY A 215 12.22 -13.33 10.79
C GLY A 215 11.60 -12.16 11.56
N ALA A 216 12.31 -11.10 11.92
CA ALA A 216 11.74 -9.99 12.71
C ALA A 216 10.67 -9.21 11.94
N GLY A 217 10.89 -8.94 10.64
CA GLY A 217 9.91 -8.27 9.79
C GLY A 217 8.65 -9.09 9.56
N ALA A 218 8.80 -10.38 9.30
CA ALA A 218 7.67 -11.28 9.12
C ALA A 218 6.86 -11.44 10.42
N ALA A 219 7.52 -11.55 11.57
CA ALA A 219 6.86 -11.60 12.87
C ALA A 219 6.10 -10.30 13.17
N PHE A 220 6.68 -9.15 12.83
CA PHE A 220 6.01 -7.86 12.97
C PHE A 220 4.79 -7.74 12.07
N LEU A 221 4.90 -8.10 10.79
CA LEU A 221 3.77 -8.10 9.87
C LEU A 221 2.66 -9.04 10.34
N ALA A 222 3.01 -10.24 10.83
CA ALA A 222 2.04 -11.17 11.38
C ALA A 222 1.30 -10.57 12.59
N HIS A 223 2.05 -9.96 13.53
CA HIS A 223 1.46 -9.28 14.68
C HIS A 223 0.53 -8.13 14.27
N VAL A 224 0.97 -7.29 13.33
CA VAL A 224 0.19 -6.15 12.84
C VAL A 224 -1.09 -6.60 12.15
N ARG A 225 -1.05 -7.65 11.32
CA ARG A 225 -2.22 -8.23 10.65
C ARG A 225 -3.23 -8.82 11.63
N ASP A 226 -2.75 -9.45 12.70
CA ASP A 226 -3.62 -10.01 13.74
C ASP A 226 -4.28 -8.92 14.57
N THR A 227 -3.49 -7.93 14.99
CA THR A 227 -3.91 -6.93 15.98
C THR A 227 -4.65 -5.75 15.38
N TYR A 228 -4.27 -5.30 14.16
CA TYR A 228 -4.80 -4.10 13.54
C TYR A 228 -5.93 -4.42 12.57
N TRP A 229 -6.77 -3.44 12.30
CA TRP A 229 -7.84 -3.59 11.33
C TRP A 229 -7.33 -3.41 9.90
N SER A 230 -7.56 -4.42 9.05
CA SER A 230 -7.15 -4.39 7.64
C SER A 230 -8.22 -3.72 6.78
N MET A 231 -7.84 -2.66 6.09
CA MET A 231 -8.68 -1.96 5.11
C MET A 231 -8.58 -2.63 3.74
N GLU A 232 -9.72 -2.85 3.08
CA GLU A 232 -9.74 -3.39 1.71
C GLU A 232 -9.41 -2.31 0.66
N ASN A 233 -9.74 -1.05 0.97
CA ASN A 233 -9.57 0.07 0.04
C ASN A 233 -9.27 1.35 0.80
N ILE A 234 -8.34 2.15 0.28
CA ILE A 234 -7.96 3.44 0.88
C ILE A 234 -9.07 4.50 0.73
N THR A 235 -9.72 4.54 -0.44
CA THR A 235 -10.74 5.55 -0.75
C THR A 235 -12.10 5.24 -0.16
N SER A 236 -12.37 3.95 0.11
CA SER A 236 -13.60 3.47 0.71
C SER A 236 -13.27 2.40 1.76
N PRO A 237 -12.72 2.80 2.91
CA PRO A 237 -12.13 1.89 3.88
C PRO A 237 -13.16 0.99 4.58
N ILE A 238 -14.42 1.39 4.65
CA ILE A 238 -15.51 0.62 5.26
C ILE A 238 -16.68 0.51 4.29
N ARG A 239 -17.34 -0.65 4.26
CA ARG A 239 -18.56 -0.88 3.48
C ARG A 239 -19.79 -0.28 4.22
N SER A 240 -20.95 -0.29 3.56
CA SER A 240 -22.19 0.14 4.20
C SER A 240 -22.55 -0.72 5.42
N ILE A 241 -23.26 -0.15 6.38
CA ILE A 241 -23.67 -0.83 7.62
C ILE A 241 -24.42 -2.15 7.41
N SER A 242 -25.15 -2.27 6.28
CA SER A 242 -25.89 -3.49 5.91
C SER A 242 -24.98 -4.67 5.62
N ALA A 243 -23.73 -4.43 5.21
CA ALA A 243 -22.76 -5.46 4.87
C ALA A 243 -22.17 -6.20 6.09
N TYR A 244 -22.40 -5.69 7.31
CA TYR A 244 -21.83 -6.25 8.53
C TYR A 244 -22.87 -6.86 9.43
N LYS A 245 -22.52 -7.93 10.14
CA LYS A 245 -23.23 -8.39 11.34
C LYS A 245 -22.76 -7.58 12.55
N VAL A 246 -23.52 -7.61 13.65
CA VAL A 246 -23.13 -6.90 14.89
C VAL A 246 -21.78 -7.40 15.40
N GLN A 247 -21.53 -8.71 15.31
CA GLN A 247 -20.28 -9.31 15.73
C GLN A 247 -19.08 -8.81 14.92
N ASP A 248 -19.25 -8.66 13.61
CA ASP A 248 -18.18 -8.13 12.73
C ASP A 248 -17.78 -6.70 13.15
N LEU A 249 -18.76 -5.86 13.51
CA LEU A 249 -18.51 -4.50 14.00
C LEU A 249 -17.83 -4.49 15.37
N ILE A 250 -18.21 -5.42 16.25
CA ILE A 250 -17.54 -5.60 17.55
C ILE A 250 -16.07 -5.96 17.36
N ASP A 251 -15.78 -6.89 16.45
CA ASP A 251 -14.42 -7.32 16.17
C ASP A 251 -13.57 -6.19 15.53
N ILE A 252 -14.19 -5.37 14.67
CA ILE A 252 -13.57 -4.15 14.14
C ILE A 252 -13.30 -3.15 15.28
N CYS A 253 -14.27 -2.92 16.17
CA CYS A 253 -14.10 -2.04 17.32
C CYS A 253 -12.95 -2.46 18.22
N ARG A 254 -12.78 -3.77 18.48
CA ARG A 254 -11.66 -4.30 19.26
C ARG A 254 -10.32 -4.00 18.60
N LYS A 255 -10.19 -4.24 17.29
CA LYS A 255 -8.97 -3.94 16.54
C LYS A 255 -8.63 -2.45 16.52
N LEU A 256 -9.66 -1.59 16.50
CA LEU A 256 -9.52 -0.13 16.53
C LEU A 256 -9.47 0.46 17.95
N GLU A 257 -9.56 -0.39 19.00
CA GLU A 257 -9.62 0.03 20.42
C GLU A 257 -10.81 0.96 20.73
N ILE A 258 -11.94 0.79 20.02
CA ILE A 258 -13.16 1.53 20.25
C ILE A 258 -13.99 0.81 21.35
N PRO A 259 -14.45 1.50 22.40
CA PRO A 259 -15.29 0.88 23.44
C PRO A 259 -16.59 0.31 22.88
N GLU A 260 -16.92 -0.94 23.22
CA GLU A 260 -18.15 -1.63 22.82
C GLU A 260 -19.38 -1.14 23.64
N THR A 261 -19.12 -0.46 24.75
CA THR A 261 -20.14 0.03 25.67
C THR A 261 -20.18 1.54 25.69
N LYS A 262 -21.34 2.08 25.98
CA LYS A 262 -21.54 3.50 26.27
C LYS A 262 -21.89 3.71 27.73
N VAL A 263 -21.40 4.80 28.29
CA VAL A 263 -21.73 5.24 29.64
C VAL A 263 -23.06 5.98 29.57
N VAL A 264 -24.01 5.59 30.42
CA VAL A 264 -25.28 6.32 30.60
C VAL A 264 -25.10 7.16 31.85
N LEU A 265 -25.15 8.47 31.65
CA LEU A 265 -25.12 9.43 32.74
C LEU A 265 -26.55 9.65 33.25
N GLY A 266 -26.71 9.69 34.60
CA GLY A 266 -27.95 10.09 35.24
C GLY A 266 -28.00 11.60 35.46
N ASP A 267 -29.07 12.03 36.09
CA ASP A 267 -29.26 13.41 36.54
C ASP A 267 -28.07 13.79 37.44
N PHE A 268 -27.48 14.96 37.19
CA PHE A 268 -26.24 15.44 37.84
C PHE A 268 -24.93 14.81 37.39
N GLY A 269 -24.88 14.12 36.24
CA GLY A 269 -23.62 13.62 35.67
C GLY A 269 -23.02 12.39 36.35
N SER A 270 -23.77 11.72 37.25
CA SER A 270 -23.37 10.46 37.87
C SER A 270 -23.44 9.31 36.84
N ILE A 271 -22.45 8.38 36.85
CA ILE A 271 -22.48 7.18 36.02
C ILE A 271 -23.55 6.23 36.60
N VAL A 272 -24.64 6.03 35.87
CA VAL A 272 -25.74 5.16 36.30
C VAL A 272 -25.59 3.74 35.80
N SER A 273 -25.17 3.56 34.55
CA SER A 273 -24.97 2.23 33.96
C SER A 273 -24.10 2.26 32.72
N GLN A 274 -23.56 1.09 32.38
CA GLN A 274 -22.93 0.84 31.07
C GLN A 274 -23.88 -0.01 30.22
N LYS A 275 -24.15 0.44 29.00
CA LYS A 275 -24.98 -0.30 28.05
C LYS A 275 -24.17 -0.67 26.82
N LYS A 276 -24.39 -1.86 26.25
CA LYS A 276 -23.81 -2.23 24.96
C LYS A 276 -24.31 -1.28 23.88
N LYS A 277 -23.42 -0.88 22.98
CA LYS A 277 -23.80 -0.06 21.83
C LYS A 277 -24.61 -0.87 20.82
N THR A 278 -25.55 -0.20 20.19
CA THR A 278 -26.34 -0.77 19.08
C THR A 278 -25.48 -0.84 17.79
N LYS A 279 -25.94 -1.61 16.82
CA LYS A 279 -25.26 -1.73 15.51
C LYS A 279 -24.96 -0.37 14.83
N PRO A 280 -25.91 0.59 14.76
CA PRO A 280 -25.64 1.93 14.24
C PRO A 280 -24.57 2.68 15.02
N GLU A 281 -24.61 2.65 16.35
CA GLU A 281 -23.64 3.35 17.20
C GLU A 281 -22.22 2.82 17.02
N LEU A 282 -22.07 1.48 16.95
CA LEU A 282 -20.77 0.87 16.66
C LEU A 282 -20.25 1.32 15.28
N TYR A 283 -21.11 1.31 14.27
CA TYR A 283 -20.75 1.70 12.92
C TYR A 283 -20.35 3.19 12.83
N GLU A 284 -21.11 4.08 13.48
CA GLU A 284 -20.79 5.52 13.52
C GLU A 284 -19.45 5.80 14.20
N ASP A 285 -19.15 5.12 15.31
CA ASP A 285 -17.88 5.26 16.01
C ASP A 285 -16.72 4.76 15.17
N ILE A 286 -16.89 3.63 14.46
CA ILE A 286 -15.88 3.11 13.51
C ILE A 286 -15.66 4.14 12.40
N VAL A 287 -16.71 4.65 11.76
CA VAL A 287 -16.61 5.67 10.69
C VAL A 287 -15.87 6.90 11.19
N ARG A 288 -16.20 7.40 12.38
CA ARG A 288 -15.54 8.56 12.99
C ARG A 288 -14.05 8.32 13.20
N MET A 289 -13.67 7.15 13.71
CA MET A 289 -12.27 6.77 13.93
C MET A 289 -11.48 6.60 12.63
N ILE A 290 -12.16 6.16 11.57
CA ILE A 290 -11.51 5.96 10.26
C ILE A 290 -11.30 7.29 9.53
N MET A 291 -12.23 8.24 9.67
CA MET A 291 -12.19 9.52 8.98
C MET A 291 -11.39 10.60 9.72
N SER A 292 -10.97 10.34 10.96
CA SER A 292 -10.07 11.23 11.72
C SER A 292 -8.62 11.04 11.30
#